data_c47047f425ed8c8bc2125dead03eaca1
#
_entry.id   c47047f425ed8c8bc2125dead03eaca1
#
_cell.length_a   1.000
_cell.length_b   1.000
_cell.length_c   1.000
_cell.angle_alpha   90.00
_cell.angle_beta   90.00
_cell.angle_gamma   90.00
#
_symmetry.space_group_name_H-M   'P 1'
#
loop_
_entity.id
_entity.type
_entity.pdbx_description
1 polymer ?
#
loop_
_entity_poly.entity_id
_entity_poly.type
_entity_poly.pdbx_seq_one_letter_code
_entity_poly.pdbx_strand_id
1 'polypeptide(L)'
;MRREYNPIIWNKDYFFVKCFLIWAFIGAIRGFFIADNYWETKNMIGGLLCCLIPAMTYVFCPTVLLKFYRLWIKICIPAFFLFYLWMVTPGEVNFYLGPVFVIGCFLPYMQKKWKFIIGFLLAFMLVADLGGRSQVLKAFLSICISLLCIFRKFVSEKMLRLAHWLCYISAIVLLVLGISGTFNIFADMASNSGKYVEKKVVNGELKDEDLSTDTRTFIYEEVLQSALRNNYVLCGRSLARGNDSNIFGASIAEELKTGKFERYQNELCHLNIFTWLGVIGMLLYSLIYLRSSYLAVYHSNSYFLKLIGVFIAFHWAYGWIEDSTKFDILNISLWSAIGMGLSSQFRSMSDQDFVEWFRAIFTK
;
A
#
# COMPACT_ATOMS: atom_id res chain seq x y z
N MET A 1 -28.34 -23.58 6.18
CA MET A 1 -27.15 -23.93 5.38
C MET A 1 -25.94 -23.96 6.30
N ARG A 2 -25.51 -25.08 6.80
CA ARG A 2 -24.21 -25.28 7.47
C ARG A 2 -23.14 -25.21 6.38
N ARG A 3 -22.44 -24.12 6.26
CA ARG A 3 -21.22 -24.04 5.44
C ARG A 3 -20.15 -24.83 6.16
N GLU A 4 -19.66 -25.89 5.53
CA GLU A 4 -18.43 -26.56 5.91
C GLU A 4 -17.33 -25.49 6.03
N TYR A 5 -16.83 -25.32 7.23
CA TYR A 5 -15.71 -24.46 7.56
C TYR A 5 -14.45 -25.18 7.08
N ASN A 6 -14.20 -25.15 5.75
CA ASN A 6 -12.90 -25.54 5.26
C ASN A 6 -11.91 -24.50 5.78
N PRO A 7 -10.94 -24.88 6.61
CA PRO A 7 -10.04 -23.93 7.20
C PRO A 7 -9.24 -23.25 6.07
N ILE A 8 -9.54 -21.99 5.82
CA ILE A 8 -8.90 -21.13 4.80
C ILE A 8 -7.38 -21.18 4.93
N ILE A 9 -6.88 -21.42 6.14
CA ILE A 9 -5.45 -21.54 6.49
C ILE A 9 -4.71 -22.61 5.67
N TRP A 10 -5.39 -23.68 5.23
CA TRP A 10 -4.81 -24.76 4.41
C TRP A 10 -5.01 -24.59 2.91
N ASN A 11 -5.67 -23.52 2.48
CA ASN A 11 -5.83 -23.24 1.06
C ASN A 11 -4.47 -22.82 0.46
N LYS A 12 -4.08 -23.48 -0.64
CA LYS A 12 -2.85 -23.21 -1.40
C LYS A 12 -2.73 -21.74 -1.86
N ASP A 13 -3.86 -21.05 -2.00
CA ASP A 13 -3.87 -19.66 -2.43
C ASP A 13 -3.28 -18.70 -1.38
N TYR A 14 -3.31 -19.08 -0.10
CA TYR A 14 -2.75 -18.33 1.03
C TYR A 14 -1.35 -18.79 1.45
N PHE A 15 -0.72 -19.66 0.67
CA PHE A 15 0.60 -20.22 1.03
C PHE A 15 1.64 -19.14 1.32
N PHE A 16 1.76 -18.14 0.43
CA PHE A 16 2.75 -17.08 0.62
C PHE A 16 2.42 -16.15 1.79
N VAL A 17 1.14 -15.91 2.08
CA VAL A 17 0.73 -15.18 3.29
C VAL A 17 1.21 -15.92 4.53
N LYS A 18 0.98 -17.24 4.60
CA LYS A 18 1.43 -18.06 5.72
C LYS A 18 2.95 -18.02 5.88
N CYS A 19 3.70 -18.23 4.80
CA CYS A 19 5.16 -18.19 4.84
C CYS A 19 5.69 -16.82 5.30
N PHE A 20 5.10 -15.73 4.80
CA PHE A 20 5.47 -14.38 5.20
C PHE A 20 5.19 -14.13 6.69
N LEU A 21 4.03 -14.53 7.19
CA LEU A 21 3.69 -14.36 8.61
C LEU A 21 4.61 -15.17 9.54
N ILE A 22 4.96 -16.40 9.15
CA ILE A 22 5.94 -17.19 9.89
C ILE A 22 7.29 -16.48 9.91
N TRP A 23 7.75 -15.96 8.76
CA TRP A 23 9.01 -15.24 8.66
C TRP A 23 9.02 -13.94 9.46
N ALA A 24 7.92 -13.19 9.42
CA ALA A 24 7.74 -11.98 10.23
C ALA A 24 7.76 -12.30 11.74
N PHE A 25 7.17 -13.42 12.15
CA PHE A 25 7.22 -13.87 13.54
C PHE A 25 8.63 -14.26 13.98
N ILE A 26 9.39 -14.96 13.13
CA ILE A 26 10.82 -15.22 13.38
C ILE A 26 11.60 -13.92 13.49
N GLY A 27 11.31 -12.93 12.62
CA GLY A 27 11.89 -11.59 12.67
C GLY A 27 11.56 -10.84 13.97
N ALA A 28 10.36 -11.03 14.51
CA ALA A 28 9.95 -10.45 15.79
C ALA A 28 10.69 -11.10 16.97
N ILE A 29 10.83 -12.42 16.99
CA ILE A 29 11.63 -13.13 18.01
C ILE A 29 13.08 -12.63 17.98
N ARG A 30 13.70 -12.52 16.80
CA ARG A 30 15.05 -11.93 16.66
C ARG A 30 15.09 -10.50 17.18
N GLY A 31 14.06 -9.69 16.86
CA GLY A 31 13.94 -8.31 17.32
C GLY A 31 13.91 -8.22 18.84
N PHE A 32 13.20 -9.12 19.50
CA PHE A 32 13.13 -9.16 20.97
C PHE A 32 14.50 -9.37 21.63
N PHE A 33 15.36 -10.20 21.05
CA PHE A 33 16.72 -10.42 21.58
C PHE A 33 17.73 -9.33 21.17
N ILE A 34 17.41 -8.49 20.18
CA ILE A 34 18.29 -7.44 19.66
C ILE A 34 17.96 -6.07 20.26
N ALA A 35 16.71 -5.87 20.70
CA ALA A 35 16.26 -4.61 21.25
C ALA A 35 16.94 -4.32 22.61
N ASP A 36 17.70 -3.21 22.66
CA ASP A 36 18.48 -2.82 23.85
C ASP A 36 17.73 -1.79 24.73
N ASN A 37 16.68 -1.16 24.19
CA ASN A 37 15.98 -0.08 24.89
C ASN A 37 14.49 -0.06 24.55
N TYR A 38 13.75 0.81 25.26
CA TYR A 38 12.30 1.00 25.09
C TYR A 38 11.91 1.36 23.64
N TRP A 39 12.64 2.23 22.98
CA TRP A 39 12.29 2.71 21.64
C TRP A 39 12.45 1.62 20.58
N GLU A 40 13.50 0.81 20.70
CA GLU A 40 13.68 -0.35 19.82
C GLU A 40 12.61 -1.40 20.03
N THR A 41 12.20 -1.65 21.29
CA THR A 41 11.06 -2.52 21.59
C THR A 41 9.75 -1.96 21.02
N LYS A 42 9.51 -0.66 21.16
CA LYS A 42 8.35 0.02 20.55
C LYS A 42 8.35 -0.11 19.03
N ASN A 43 9.50 0.11 18.39
CA ASN A 43 9.64 -0.03 16.93
C ASN A 43 9.43 -1.47 16.49
N MET A 44 9.92 -2.45 17.24
CA MET A 44 9.66 -3.88 16.98
C MET A 44 8.16 -4.19 16.99
N ILE A 45 7.43 -3.70 17.98
CA ILE A 45 5.98 -3.90 18.07
C ILE A 45 5.29 -3.22 16.89
N GLY A 46 5.65 -1.97 16.57
CA GLY A 46 5.14 -1.23 15.42
C GLY A 46 5.40 -1.93 14.09
N GLY A 47 6.64 -2.37 13.85
CA GLY A 47 7.03 -3.13 12.67
C GLY A 47 6.30 -4.48 12.56
N LEU A 48 6.11 -5.17 13.71
CA LEU A 48 5.33 -6.41 13.74
C LEU A 48 3.87 -6.16 13.36
N LEU A 49 3.22 -5.12 13.90
CA LEU A 49 1.85 -4.75 13.53
C LEU A 49 1.74 -4.49 12.03
N CYS A 50 2.70 -3.77 11.44
CA CYS A 50 2.77 -3.55 10.00
C CYS A 50 2.89 -4.88 9.21
N CYS A 51 3.73 -5.80 9.68
CA CYS A 51 3.90 -7.12 9.06
C CYS A 51 2.71 -8.07 9.31
N LEU A 52 1.80 -7.76 10.23
CA LEU A 52 0.60 -8.57 10.49
C LEU A 52 -0.60 -8.18 9.62
N ILE A 53 -0.58 -7.03 8.93
CA ILE A 53 -1.69 -6.64 8.04
C ILE A 53 -2.04 -7.74 7.01
N PRO A 54 -1.10 -8.44 6.38
CA PRO A 54 -1.40 -9.56 5.48
C PRO A 54 -2.29 -10.63 6.07
N ALA A 55 -2.27 -10.83 7.41
CA ALA A 55 -3.13 -11.80 8.09
C ALA A 55 -4.62 -11.49 7.92
N MET A 56 -5.00 -10.21 7.71
CA MET A 56 -6.39 -9.81 7.49
C MET A 56 -7.00 -10.46 6.25
N THR A 57 -6.17 -10.86 5.27
CA THR A 57 -6.65 -11.55 4.06
C THR A 57 -7.36 -12.87 4.37
N TYR A 58 -7.04 -13.55 5.47
CA TYR A 58 -7.73 -14.76 5.90
C TYR A 58 -9.20 -14.51 6.32
N VAL A 59 -9.49 -13.30 6.77
CA VAL A 59 -10.82 -12.90 7.26
C VAL A 59 -11.64 -12.25 6.15
N PHE A 60 -11.01 -11.70 5.10
CA PHE A 60 -11.66 -10.96 4.04
C PHE A 60 -12.43 -11.87 3.08
N CYS A 61 -13.66 -12.21 3.47
CA CYS A 61 -14.66 -12.85 2.64
C CYS A 61 -15.77 -11.85 2.25
N PRO A 62 -16.64 -12.15 1.28
CA PRO A 62 -17.68 -11.22 0.82
C PRO A 62 -18.56 -10.67 1.94
N THR A 63 -18.90 -11.48 2.94
CA THR A 63 -19.75 -11.07 4.06
C THR A 63 -19.02 -10.12 5.03
N VAL A 64 -17.76 -10.37 5.31
CA VAL A 64 -16.94 -9.52 6.20
C VAL A 64 -16.62 -8.20 5.53
N LEU A 65 -16.17 -8.21 4.26
CA LEU A 65 -15.90 -6.98 3.53
C LEU A 65 -17.14 -6.11 3.33
N LEU A 66 -18.30 -6.74 3.11
CA LEU A 66 -19.57 -6.01 3.06
C LEU A 66 -19.84 -5.25 4.38
N LYS A 67 -19.63 -5.90 5.53
CA LYS A 67 -19.80 -5.27 6.84
C LYS A 67 -18.75 -4.18 7.07
N PHE A 68 -17.50 -4.44 6.72
CA PHE A 68 -16.39 -3.50 6.84
C PHE A 68 -16.67 -2.19 6.08
N TYR A 69 -17.00 -2.26 4.79
CA TYR A 69 -17.29 -1.07 4.00
C TYR A 69 -18.57 -0.36 4.45
N ARG A 70 -19.63 -1.10 4.84
CA ARG A 70 -20.83 -0.48 5.41
C ARG A 70 -20.54 0.30 6.68
N LEU A 71 -19.78 -0.30 7.60
CA LEU A 71 -19.42 0.34 8.87
C LEU A 71 -18.58 1.58 8.60
N TRP A 72 -17.60 1.47 7.70
CA TRP A 72 -16.75 2.59 7.31
C TRP A 72 -17.59 3.76 6.74
N ILE A 73 -18.52 3.48 5.81
CA ILE A 73 -19.39 4.50 5.23
C ILE A 73 -20.28 5.14 6.28
N LYS A 74 -20.85 4.35 7.20
CA LYS A 74 -21.81 4.85 8.19
C LYS A 74 -21.19 5.63 9.33
N ILE A 75 -19.97 5.28 9.73
CA ILE A 75 -19.29 5.87 10.89
C ILE A 75 -18.13 6.76 10.44
N CYS A 76 -17.20 6.24 9.66
CA CYS A 76 -15.96 6.95 9.40
C CYS A 76 -16.14 8.16 8.48
N ILE A 77 -17.02 8.11 7.47
CA ILE A 77 -17.28 9.28 6.62
C ILE A 77 -17.93 10.42 7.43
N PRO A 78 -19.02 10.24 8.18
CA PRO A 78 -19.59 11.31 9.02
C PRO A 78 -18.60 11.81 10.07
N ALA A 79 -17.87 10.91 10.73
CA ALA A 79 -16.84 11.28 11.70
C ALA A 79 -15.73 12.09 11.08
N PHE A 80 -15.26 11.72 9.87
CA PHE A 80 -14.26 12.47 9.14
C PHE A 80 -14.71 13.93 8.93
N PHE A 81 -15.91 14.18 8.41
CA PHE A 81 -16.41 15.53 8.19
C PHE A 81 -16.66 16.30 9.50
N LEU A 82 -17.03 15.62 10.57
CA LEU A 82 -17.22 16.24 11.89
C LEU A 82 -15.88 16.74 12.47
N PHE A 83 -14.81 15.95 12.32
CA PHE A 83 -13.52 16.23 12.95
C PHE A 83 -12.49 16.85 11.99
N TYR A 84 -12.76 16.88 10.68
CA TYR A 84 -11.83 17.33 9.66
C TYR A 84 -11.22 18.69 9.96
N LEU A 85 -12.05 19.69 10.29
CA LEU A 85 -11.60 21.06 10.52
C LEU A 85 -10.72 21.23 11.77
N TRP A 86 -10.74 20.26 12.69
CA TRP A 86 -10.16 20.40 14.02
C TRP A 86 -8.97 19.47 14.25
N MET A 87 -8.94 18.34 13.58
CA MET A 87 -7.99 17.27 13.91
C MET A 87 -7.23 16.72 12.69
N VAL A 88 -7.62 17.08 11.45
CA VAL A 88 -7.04 16.48 10.24
C VAL A 88 -6.22 17.50 9.50
N THR A 89 -4.94 17.22 9.31
CA THR A 89 -4.09 18.00 8.42
C THR A 89 -4.34 17.62 6.95
N PRO A 90 -4.10 18.51 5.98
CA PRO A 90 -4.31 18.21 4.56
C PRO A 90 -3.65 16.91 4.09
N GLY A 91 -2.42 16.63 4.53
CA GLY A 91 -1.69 15.41 4.19
C GLY A 91 -2.27 14.13 4.79
N GLU A 92 -3.10 14.23 5.86
CA GLU A 92 -3.69 13.06 6.53
C GLU A 92 -5.04 12.64 5.94
N VAL A 93 -5.68 13.50 5.14
CA VAL A 93 -6.99 13.24 4.51
C VAL A 93 -7.03 11.88 3.83
N ASN A 94 -5.99 11.56 3.09
CA ASN A 94 -5.89 10.35 2.31
C ASN A 94 -5.81 9.07 3.16
N PHE A 95 -5.24 9.16 4.37
CA PHE A 95 -5.19 8.02 5.29
C PHE A 95 -6.58 7.68 5.82
N TYR A 96 -7.40 8.67 6.17
CA TYR A 96 -8.77 8.45 6.66
C TYR A 96 -9.73 8.00 5.56
N LEU A 97 -9.55 8.51 4.35
CA LEU A 97 -10.42 8.22 3.20
C LEU A 97 -9.90 7.06 2.33
N GLY A 98 -8.92 6.29 2.79
CA GLY A 98 -8.32 5.17 2.05
C GLY A 98 -9.29 4.22 1.34
N PRO A 99 -10.41 3.79 1.97
CA PRO A 99 -11.39 2.93 1.29
C PRO A 99 -12.01 3.54 0.03
N VAL A 100 -12.00 4.87 -0.13
CA VAL A 100 -12.50 5.55 -1.34
C VAL A 100 -11.73 5.11 -2.58
N PHE A 101 -10.44 4.81 -2.48
CA PHE A 101 -9.64 4.35 -3.62
C PHE A 101 -10.14 3.01 -4.17
N VAL A 102 -10.53 2.07 -3.32
CA VAL A 102 -11.05 0.76 -3.75
C VAL A 102 -12.51 0.87 -4.20
N ILE A 103 -13.35 1.56 -3.41
CA ILE A 103 -14.76 1.75 -3.74
C ILE A 103 -14.90 2.57 -5.02
N GLY A 104 -14.10 3.61 -5.18
CA GLY A 104 -14.09 4.51 -6.32
C GLY A 104 -13.82 3.85 -7.68
N CYS A 105 -13.14 2.70 -7.69
CA CYS A 105 -12.97 1.90 -8.90
C CYS A 105 -14.30 1.52 -9.57
N PHE A 106 -15.40 1.46 -8.81
CA PHE A 106 -16.71 0.98 -9.28
C PHE A 106 -17.79 2.06 -9.24
N LEU A 107 -17.42 3.34 -9.35
CA LEU A 107 -18.35 4.47 -9.41
C LEU A 107 -19.56 4.25 -10.35
N PRO A 108 -19.41 3.70 -11.58
CA PRO A 108 -20.52 3.56 -12.51
C PRO A 108 -21.67 2.70 -11.98
N TYR A 109 -21.39 1.77 -11.07
CA TYR A 109 -22.36 0.79 -10.54
C TYR A 109 -23.05 1.23 -9.25
N MET A 110 -22.69 2.41 -8.71
CA MET A 110 -23.32 2.99 -7.54
C MET A 110 -24.67 3.64 -7.86
N GLN A 111 -25.52 3.76 -6.85
CA GLN A 111 -26.71 4.62 -6.89
C GLN A 111 -26.31 6.09 -7.07
N LYS A 112 -27.16 6.91 -7.69
CA LYS A 112 -26.87 8.32 -8.03
C LYS A 112 -26.31 9.12 -6.84
N LYS A 113 -26.93 8.99 -5.66
CA LYS A 113 -26.49 9.67 -4.44
C LYS A 113 -25.05 9.32 -4.06
N TRP A 114 -24.72 8.04 -4.01
CA TRP A 114 -23.40 7.55 -3.61
C TRP A 114 -22.34 7.81 -4.68
N LYS A 115 -22.72 7.75 -5.95
CA LYS A 115 -21.85 8.14 -7.05
C LYS A 115 -21.38 9.59 -6.90
N PHE A 116 -22.30 10.51 -6.52
CA PHE A 116 -21.93 11.90 -6.27
C PHE A 116 -21.03 12.04 -5.04
N ILE A 117 -21.37 11.40 -3.91
CA ILE A 117 -20.58 11.49 -2.67
C ILE A 117 -19.17 10.94 -2.88
N ILE A 118 -19.03 9.72 -3.41
CA ILE A 118 -17.71 9.09 -3.60
C ILE A 118 -16.91 9.80 -4.69
N GLY A 119 -17.57 10.26 -5.76
CA GLY A 119 -16.93 11.07 -6.81
C GLY A 119 -16.42 12.40 -6.26
N PHE A 120 -17.20 13.08 -5.42
CA PHE A 120 -16.77 14.28 -4.70
C PHE A 120 -15.57 14.01 -3.79
N LEU A 121 -15.60 12.91 -3.00
CA LEU A 121 -14.48 12.53 -2.14
C LEU A 121 -13.21 12.25 -2.94
N LEU A 122 -13.29 11.55 -4.09
CA LEU A 122 -12.14 11.35 -4.97
C LEU A 122 -11.60 12.67 -5.51
N ALA A 123 -12.47 13.57 -5.97
CA ALA A 123 -12.07 14.90 -6.43
C ALA A 123 -11.44 15.72 -5.30
N PHE A 124 -12.03 15.66 -4.10
CA PHE A 124 -11.50 16.31 -2.91
C PHE A 124 -10.09 15.80 -2.56
N MET A 125 -9.86 14.47 -2.59
CA MET A 125 -8.56 13.87 -2.34
C MET A 125 -7.50 14.27 -3.37
N LEU A 126 -7.89 14.55 -4.61
CA LEU A 126 -6.98 15.06 -5.65
C LEU A 126 -6.51 16.49 -5.36
N VAL A 127 -7.35 17.31 -4.71
CA VAL A 127 -7.09 18.75 -4.51
C VAL A 127 -6.58 19.05 -3.10
N ALA A 128 -6.96 18.23 -2.11
CA ALA A 128 -6.65 18.47 -0.69
C ALA A 128 -5.15 18.51 -0.40
N ASP A 129 -4.37 17.72 -1.13
CA ASP A 129 -2.92 17.66 -0.97
C ASP A 129 -2.24 17.45 -2.33
N LEU A 130 -2.04 18.54 -3.05
CA LEU A 130 -1.34 18.53 -4.34
C LEU A 130 0.16 18.22 -4.19
N GLY A 131 0.74 18.49 -3.01
CA GLY A 131 2.10 18.09 -2.66
C GLY A 131 2.24 16.57 -2.47
N GLY A 132 1.17 15.89 -2.09
CA GLY A 132 1.09 14.44 -1.93
C GLY A 132 0.95 13.71 -3.26
N ARG A 133 1.95 13.82 -4.16
CA ARG A 133 1.97 13.20 -5.52
C ARG A 133 1.51 11.76 -5.51
N SER A 134 1.86 11.02 -4.47
CA SER A 134 1.53 9.62 -4.28
C SER A 134 0.01 9.37 -4.20
N GLN A 135 -0.70 10.24 -3.52
CA GLN A 135 -2.13 10.11 -3.31
C GLN A 135 -2.92 10.49 -4.57
N VAL A 136 -2.41 11.49 -5.29
CA VAL A 136 -2.95 11.89 -6.60
C VAL A 136 -2.92 10.70 -7.57
N LEU A 137 -1.81 9.95 -7.63
CA LEU A 137 -1.68 8.76 -8.48
C LEU A 137 -2.65 7.64 -8.08
N LYS A 138 -2.89 7.41 -6.78
CA LYS A 138 -3.88 6.42 -6.30
C LYS A 138 -5.31 6.81 -6.69
N ALA A 139 -5.68 8.08 -6.52
CA ALA A 139 -6.99 8.58 -6.94
C ALA A 139 -7.16 8.50 -8.47
N PHE A 140 -6.14 8.87 -9.22
CA PHE A 140 -6.12 8.75 -10.68
C PHE A 140 -6.29 7.29 -11.13
N LEU A 141 -5.59 6.34 -10.52
CA LEU A 141 -5.78 4.91 -10.79
C LEU A 141 -7.24 4.47 -10.59
N SER A 142 -7.86 4.89 -9.47
CA SER A 142 -9.26 4.55 -9.19
C SER A 142 -10.20 5.11 -10.24
N ILE A 143 -9.96 6.33 -10.71
CA ILE A 143 -10.71 6.95 -11.80
C ILE A 143 -10.48 6.18 -13.11
N CYS A 144 -9.23 5.83 -13.44
CA CYS A 144 -8.93 5.03 -14.64
C CYS A 144 -9.67 3.70 -14.63
N ILE A 145 -9.66 2.97 -13.50
CA ILE A 145 -10.40 1.71 -13.38
C ILE A 145 -11.92 1.95 -13.52
N SER A 146 -12.44 3.02 -12.93
CA SER A 146 -13.84 3.41 -13.10
C SER A 146 -14.21 3.67 -14.57
N LEU A 147 -13.32 4.33 -15.33
CA LEU A 147 -13.48 4.52 -16.77
C LEU A 147 -13.41 3.19 -17.54
N LEU A 148 -12.50 2.28 -17.17
CA LEU A 148 -12.43 0.94 -17.76
C LEU A 148 -13.71 0.13 -17.51
N CYS A 149 -14.43 0.37 -16.41
CA CYS A 149 -15.74 -0.20 -16.16
C CYS A 149 -16.80 0.33 -17.14
N ILE A 150 -16.74 1.62 -17.51
CA ILE A 150 -17.65 2.24 -18.50
C ILE A 150 -17.34 1.73 -19.90
N PHE A 151 -16.07 1.73 -20.27
CA PHE A 151 -15.58 1.32 -21.58
C PHE A 151 -15.30 -0.18 -21.69
N ARG A 152 -15.91 -0.99 -20.86
CA ARG A 152 -15.73 -2.45 -20.77
C ARG A 152 -15.77 -3.17 -22.13
N LYS A 153 -16.63 -2.71 -23.05
CA LYS A 153 -16.78 -3.31 -24.39
C LYS A 153 -15.51 -3.19 -25.25
N PHE A 154 -14.67 -2.20 -24.98
CA PHE A 154 -13.45 -1.92 -25.74
C PHE A 154 -12.20 -2.54 -25.09
N VAL A 155 -12.29 -2.98 -23.84
CA VAL A 155 -11.15 -3.51 -23.08
C VAL A 155 -11.25 -5.03 -22.99
N SER A 156 -10.41 -5.70 -23.76
CA SER A 156 -10.35 -7.16 -23.77
C SER A 156 -9.62 -7.70 -22.53
N GLU A 157 -9.89 -8.96 -22.17
CA GLU A 157 -9.14 -9.63 -21.11
C GLU A 157 -7.63 -9.72 -21.40
N LYS A 158 -7.24 -9.81 -22.68
CA LYS A 158 -5.82 -9.79 -23.08
C LYS A 158 -5.13 -8.48 -22.68
N MET A 159 -5.82 -7.36 -22.81
CA MET A 159 -5.30 -6.06 -22.39
C MET A 159 -5.12 -6.00 -20.87
N LEU A 160 -6.05 -6.56 -20.08
CA LEU A 160 -5.90 -6.61 -18.62
C LEU A 160 -4.72 -7.49 -18.21
N ARG A 161 -4.52 -8.62 -18.89
CA ARG A 161 -3.35 -9.50 -18.66
C ARG A 161 -2.04 -8.80 -19.03
N LEU A 162 -2.03 -8.06 -20.13
CA LEU A 162 -0.87 -7.23 -20.51
C LEU A 162 -0.59 -6.15 -19.46
N ALA A 163 -1.61 -5.38 -19.06
CA ALA A 163 -1.48 -4.35 -18.03
C ALA A 163 -0.95 -4.92 -16.70
N HIS A 164 -1.44 -6.10 -16.29
CA HIS A 164 -0.95 -6.80 -15.11
C HIS A 164 0.56 -7.05 -15.17
N TRP A 165 1.07 -7.63 -16.27
CA TRP A 165 2.50 -7.90 -16.41
C TRP A 165 3.33 -6.63 -16.61
N LEU A 166 2.79 -5.62 -17.30
CA LEU A 166 3.47 -4.34 -17.44
C LEU A 166 3.74 -3.68 -16.09
N CYS A 167 2.82 -3.76 -15.12
CA CYS A 167 3.07 -3.23 -13.77
C CYS A 167 4.29 -3.89 -13.11
N TYR A 168 4.44 -5.22 -13.22
CA TYR A 168 5.59 -5.92 -12.63
C TYR A 168 6.88 -5.68 -13.39
N ILE A 169 6.83 -5.81 -14.72
CA ILE A 169 8.03 -5.68 -15.57
C ILE A 169 8.56 -4.25 -15.54
N SER A 170 7.69 -3.24 -15.66
CA SER A 170 8.14 -1.84 -15.66
C SER A 170 8.83 -1.44 -14.35
N ALA A 171 8.30 -1.89 -13.21
CA ALA A 171 8.92 -1.60 -11.92
C ALA A 171 10.32 -2.24 -11.81
N ILE A 172 10.47 -3.50 -12.25
CA ILE A 172 11.76 -4.20 -12.24
C ILE A 172 12.75 -3.52 -13.21
N VAL A 173 12.29 -3.19 -14.42
CA VAL A 173 13.13 -2.51 -15.42
C VAL A 173 13.60 -1.16 -14.90
N LEU A 174 12.71 -0.34 -14.35
CA LEU A 174 13.08 0.97 -13.78
C LEU A 174 14.05 0.84 -12.60
N LEU A 175 13.87 -0.18 -11.75
CA LEU A 175 14.82 -0.46 -10.67
C LEU A 175 16.20 -0.84 -11.19
N VAL A 176 16.29 -1.71 -12.21
CA VAL A 176 17.56 -2.11 -12.84
C VAL A 176 18.23 -0.93 -13.50
N LEU A 177 17.48 -0.10 -14.24
CA LEU A 177 18.01 1.11 -14.88
C LEU A 177 18.52 2.12 -13.84
N GLY A 178 17.82 2.27 -12.71
CA GLY A 178 18.26 3.11 -11.59
C GLY A 178 19.58 2.61 -10.97
N ILE A 179 19.67 1.31 -10.70
CA ILE A 179 20.89 0.70 -10.14
C ILE A 179 22.07 0.79 -11.12
N SER A 180 21.82 0.65 -12.42
CA SER A 180 22.88 0.76 -13.46
C SER A 180 23.35 2.20 -13.72
N GLY A 181 22.65 3.19 -13.14
CA GLY A 181 22.96 4.62 -13.35
C GLY A 181 22.61 5.15 -14.74
N THR A 182 22.00 4.33 -15.62
CA THR A 182 21.63 4.75 -16.98
C THR A 182 20.40 5.64 -17.05
N PHE A 183 19.46 5.47 -16.12
CA PHE A 183 18.25 6.28 -15.99
C PHE A 183 17.78 6.28 -14.55
N ASN A 184 17.61 7.46 -13.97
CA ASN A 184 17.07 7.63 -12.65
C ASN A 184 15.78 8.45 -12.73
N ILE A 185 14.63 7.80 -12.59
CA ILE A 185 13.30 8.43 -12.70
C ILE A 185 13.15 9.61 -11.73
N PHE A 186 13.77 9.56 -10.56
CA PHE A 186 13.64 10.63 -9.55
C PHE A 186 14.49 11.84 -9.93
N ALA A 187 15.76 11.63 -10.32
CA ALA A 187 16.66 12.69 -10.75
C ALA A 187 16.19 13.32 -12.08
N ASP A 188 15.75 12.51 -13.04
CA ASP A 188 15.27 12.98 -14.35
C ASP A 188 13.96 13.76 -14.21
N MET A 189 13.05 13.36 -13.34
CA MET A 189 11.84 14.16 -13.02
C MET A 189 12.20 15.48 -12.34
N ALA A 190 13.17 15.49 -11.42
CA ALA A 190 13.64 16.69 -10.75
C ALA A 190 14.26 17.70 -11.71
N SER A 191 15.04 17.23 -12.68
CA SER A 191 15.72 18.09 -13.68
C SER A 191 14.77 18.70 -14.70
N ASN A 192 13.66 18.01 -15.03
CA ASN A 192 12.70 18.40 -16.07
C ASN A 192 11.46 19.16 -15.55
N SER A 193 11.13 19.01 -14.29
CA SER A 193 10.09 19.83 -13.64
C SER A 193 10.73 21.13 -13.19
N GLY A 194 10.35 22.26 -13.79
CA GLY A 194 10.81 23.59 -13.34
C GLY A 194 10.63 23.72 -11.82
N LYS A 195 11.43 24.55 -11.16
CA LYS A 195 11.44 24.71 -9.70
C LYS A 195 10.06 25.00 -9.16
N TYR A 196 9.38 23.98 -8.67
CA TYR A 196 8.17 24.12 -7.88
C TYR A 196 8.60 24.29 -6.42
N VAL A 197 8.58 25.53 -5.97
CA VAL A 197 8.89 25.88 -4.59
C VAL A 197 7.57 25.98 -3.82
N GLU A 198 7.37 25.11 -2.83
CA GLU A 198 6.28 25.22 -1.88
C GLU A 198 6.82 25.87 -0.58
N LYS A 199 6.07 26.84 -0.05
CA LYS A 199 6.42 27.47 1.22
C LYS A 199 5.84 26.63 2.37
N LYS A 200 6.70 25.97 3.11
CA LYS A 200 6.32 25.16 4.27
C LYS A 200 6.77 25.84 5.56
N VAL A 201 5.89 25.87 6.54
CA VAL A 201 6.25 26.36 7.87
C VAL A 201 6.95 25.24 8.63
N VAL A 202 8.27 25.39 8.84
CA VAL A 202 9.07 24.46 9.65
C VAL A 202 9.56 25.24 10.87
N ASN A 203 9.18 24.79 12.06
CA ASN A 203 9.52 25.45 13.35
C ASN A 203 9.11 26.93 13.45
N GLY A 204 8.00 27.32 12.81
CA GLY A 204 7.51 28.71 12.83
C GLY A 204 8.14 29.63 11.78
N GLU A 205 9.08 29.17 10.99
CA GLU A 205 9.69 29.89 9.87
C GLU A 205 9.21 29.34 8.53
N LEU A 206 8.92 30.25 7.58
CA LEU A 206 8.62 29.88 6.19
C LEU A 206 9.92 29.45 5.51
N LYS A 207 10.05 28.17 5.19
CA LYS A 207 11.15 27.65 4.37
C LYS A 207 10.61 27.26 3.00
N ASP A 208 11.34 27.66 1.98
CA ASP A 208 11.08 27.24 0.61
C ASP A 208 11.56 25.78 0.46
N GLU A 209 10.62 24.85 0.28
CA GLU A 209 10.90 23.44 -0.01
C GLU A 209 10.82 23.22 -1.52
N ASP A 210 11.94 22.85 -2.13
CA ASP A 210 11.98 22.52 -3.54
C ASP A 210 11.37 21.14 -3.75
N LEU A 211 10.14 21.10 -4.23
CA LEU A 211 9.38 19.86 -4.48
C LEU A 211 9.97 19.01 -5.62
N SER A 212 10.94 19.53 -6.36
CA SER A 212 11.60 18.80 -7.45
C SER A 212 12.80 17.98 -6.96
N THR A 213 13.24 18.15 -5.72
CA THR A 213 14.41 17.45 -5.18
C THR A 213 14.20 15.94 -5.14
N ASP A 214 15.18 15.20 -5.65
CA ASP A 214 15.21 13.74 -5.51
C ASP A 214 15.45 13.35 -4.05
N THR A 215 14.37 12.99 -3.36
CA THR A 215 14.41 12.57 -1.96
C THR A 215 14.46 11.06 -1.78
N ARG A 216 14.50 10.28 -2.87
CA ARG A 216 14.34 8.82 -2.80
C ARG A 216 15.58 8.04 -3.19
N THR A 217 16.39 8.52 -4.12
CA THR A 217 17.61 7.81 -4.55
C THR A 217 18.55 7.57 -3.38
N PHE A 218 18.79 8.58 -2.54
CA PHE A 218 19.65 8.42 -1.38
C PHE A 218 19.13 7.38 -0.37
N ILE A 219 17.79 7.20 -0.26
CA ILE A 219 17.22 6.18 0.64
C ILE A 219 17.61 4.77 0.18
N TYR A 220 17.55 4.51 -1.15
CA TYR A 220 18.01 3.25 -1.72
C TYR A 220 19.49 3.01 -1.40
N GLU A 221 20.33 4.02 -1.58
CA GLU A 221 21.76 3.93 -1.31
C GLU A 221 22.05 3.67 0.17
N GLU A 222 21.43 4.44 1.08
CA GLU A 222 21.60 4.26 2.53
C GLU A 222 21.16 2.86 2.98
N VAL A 223 20.01 2.37 2.51
CA VAL A 223 19.50 1.05 2.89
C VAL A 223 20.41 -0.07 2.38
N LEU A 224 20.85 -0.01 1.11
CA LEU A 224 21.70 -1.03 0.53
C LEU A 224 23.11 -1.03 1.17
N GLN A 225 23.71 0.14 1.37
CA GLN A 225 25.00 0.27 2.04
C GLN A 225 24.94 -0.21 3.49
N SER A 226 23.87 0.15 4.21
CA SER A 226 23.62 -0.33 5.57
C SER A 226 23.50 -1.85 5.60
N ALA A 227 22.78 -2.46 4.63
CA ALA A 227 22.59 -3.90 4.56
C ALA A 227 23.90 -4.66 4.32
N LEU A 228 24.76 -4.13 3.44
CA LEU A 228 26.07 -4.70 3.16
C LEU A 228 27.01 -4.54 4.37
N ARG A 229 27.08 -3.36 4.98
CA ARG A 229 27.94 -3.07 6.13
C ARG A 229 27.60 -3.94 7.33
N ASN A 230 26.31 -4.14 7.60
CA ASN A 230 25.84 -4.86 8.78
C ASN A 230 25.44 -6.32 8.47
N ASN A 231 25.73 -6.84 7.28
CA ASN A 231 25.49 -8.23 6.85
C ASN A 231 24.05 -8.74 7.06
N TYR A 232 23.03 -7.88 6.78
CA TYR A 232 21.64 -8.28 6.94
C TYR A 232 20.84 -8.45 5.65
N VAL A 233 21.50 -8.57 4.50
CA VAL A 233 20.88 -8.69 3.18
C VAL A 233 19.84 -9.81 3.12
N LEU A 234 20.16 -11.02 3.61
CA LEU A 234 19.28 -12.18 3.48
C LEU A 234 18.10 -12.15 4.46
N CYS A 235 18.38 -11.90 5.74
CA CYS A 235 17.41 -12.09 6.83
C CYS A 235 16.89 -10.78 7.43
N GLY A 236 17.34 -9.63 6.92
CA GLY A 236 17.03 -8.33 7.48
C GLY A 236 17.78 -8.03 8.79
N ARG A 237 17.77 -6.77 9.16
CA ARG A 237 18.42 -6.32 10.40
C ARG A 237 17.63 -6.73 11.65
N SER A 238 16.36 -6.61 11.65
CA SER A 238 15.27 -7.06 12.54
C SER A 238 14.17 -6.00 12.60
N LEU A 239 13.03 -6.36 13.16
CA LEU A 239 11.93 -5.40 13.38
C LEU A 239 12.25 -4.33 14.44
N ALA A 240 13.27 -4.55 15.27
CA ALA A 240 13.70 -3.60 16.30
C ALA A 240 14.69 -2.54 15.78
N ARG A 241 15.30 -2.76 14.61
CA ARG A 241 16.39 -1.92 14.08
C ARG A 241 16.03 -1.35 12.73
N GLY A 242 16.48 -0.12 12.47
CA GLY A 242 16.39 0.54 11.18
C GLY A 242 17.64 0.40 10.33
N ASN A 243 17.69 0.98 9.14
CA ASN A 243 18.93 1.14 8.39
C ASN A 243 19.77 2.30 8.96
N ASP A 244 21.08 2.22 8.82
CA ASP A 244 21.95 3.35 9.11
C ASP A 244 21.57 4.52 8.18
N SER A 245 21.46 5.73 8.73
CA SER A 245 21.13 6.92 7.96
C SER A 245 22.03 8.07 8.38
N ASN A 246 22.76 8.63 7.40
CA ASN A 246 23.61 9.79 7.63
C ASN A 246 22.78 11.09 7.63
N ILE A 247 21.67 11.12 6.88
CA ILE A 247 20.87 12.32 6.71
C ILE A 247 19.88 12.51 7.86
N PHE A 248 19.15 11.46 8.22
CA PHE A 248 18.11 11.51 9.26
C PHE A 248 18.53 10.92 10.59
N GLY A 249 19.60 10.12 10.61
CA GLY A 249 20.00 9.37 11.79
C GLY A 249 20.33 10.25 13.00
N ALA A 250 20.97 11.40 12.78
CA ALA A 250 21.32 12.32 13.86
C ALA A 250 20.06 12.87 14.57
N SER A 251 19.09 13.39 13.82
CA SER A 251 17.85 13.93 14.38
C SER A 251 17.01 12.85 15.08
N ILE A 252 16.95 11.65 14.50
CA ILE A 252 16.23 10.52 15.11
C ILE A 252 16.93 10.03 16.39
N ALA A 253 18.26 9.98 16.40
CA ALA A 253 19.03 9.60 17.59
C ALA A 253 18.82 10.57 18.74
N GLU A 254 18.72 11.88 18.45
CA GLU A 254 18.42 12.91 19.42
C GLU A 254 16.98 12.83 19.93
N GLU A 255 16.01 12.70 19.02
CA GLU A 255 14.58 12.61 19.35
C GLU A 255 14.29 11.37 20.22
N LEU A 256 14.77 10.21 19.81
CA LEU A 256 14.51 8.93 20.47
C LEU A 256 15.54 8.59 21.57
N LYS A 257 16.57 9.39 21.74
CA LYS A 257 17.64 9.19 22.74
C LYS A 257 18.26 7.78 22.69
N THR A 258 18.35 7.20 21.49
CA THR A 258 18.90 5.86 21.28
C THR A 258 20.42 5.86 21.16
N GLY A 259 21.03 7.00 20.83
CA GLY A 259 22.44 7.11 20.46
C GLY A 259 22.82 6.39 19.16
N LYS A 260 21.83 5.87 18.43
CA LYS A 260 22.01 5.12 17.18
C LYS A 260 21.50 5.94 16.00
N PHE A 261 22.37 6.16 15.01
CA PHE A 261 22.07 6.90 13.79
C PHE A 261 21.30 6.02 12.81
N GLU A 262 20.08 5.63 13.18
CA GLU A 262 19.25 4.70 12.41
C GLU A 262 17.89 5.30 12.05
N ARG A 263 17.43 5.00 10.84
CA ARG A 263 16.07 5.30 10.37
C ARG A 263 15.24 4.01 10.41
N TYR A 264 14.25 3.95 11.30
CA TYR A 264 13.46 2.75 11.55
C TYR A 264 12.42 2.45 10.48
N GLN A 265 11.91 3.47 9.80
CA GLN A 265 10.94 3.33 8.73
C GLN A 265 11.22 4.37 7.64
N ASN A 266 11.28 3.91 6.41
CA ASN A 266 11.45 4.73 5.22
C ASN A 266 10.12 5.02 4.54
N GLU A 267 10.14 5.90 3.53
CA GLU A 267 8.98 6.22 2.71
C GLU A 267 8.70 5.18 1.61
N LEU A 268 9.38 4.03 1.63
CA LEU A 268 9.39 3.03 0.58
C LEU A 268 9.05 1.65 1.16
N CYS A 269 7.90 1.09 0.72
CA CYS A 269 7.36 -0.17 1.25
C CYS A 269 8.35 -1.34 1.17
N HIS A 270 8.90 -1.59 -0.02
CA HIS A 270 9.79 -2.74 -0.22
C HIS A 270 11.10 -2.62 0.56
N LEU A 271 11.62 -1.39 0.71
CA LEU A 271 12.83 -1.16 1.50
C LEU A 271 12.59 -1.31 3.02
N ASN A 272 11.41 -0.96 3.51
CA ASN A 272 11.03 -1.23 4.90
C ASN A 272 11.02 -2.73 5.16
N ILE A 273 10.31 -3.51 4.33
CA ILE A 273 10.28 -4.96 4.46
C ILE A 273 11.69 -5.57 4.31
N PHE A 274 12.51 -5.06 3.38
CA PHE A 274 13.89 -5.50 3.20
C PHE A 274 14.75 -5.21 4.44
N THR A 275 14.67 -4.01 5.00
CA THR A 275 15.42 -3.64 6.20
C THR A 275 15.04 -4.54 7.38
N TRP A 276 13.76 -4.82 7.58
CA TRP A 276 13.29 -5.61 8.70
C TRP A 276 13.49 -7.11 8.52
N LEU A 277 13.21 -7.65 7.32
CA LEU A 277 13.07 -9.09 7.06
C LEU A 277 13.99 -9.62 5.94
N GLY A 278 14.83 -8.76 5.35
CA GLY A 278 15.76 -9.11 4.28
C GLY A 278 15.11 -9.43 2.95
N VAL A 279 15.92 -9.92 2.02
CA VAL A 279 15.48 -10.38 0.70
C VAL A 279 14.39 -11.45 0.83
N ILE A 280 14.52 -12.36 1.79
CA ILE A 280 13.53 -13.44 2.00
C ILE A 280 12.16 -12.83 2.31
N GLY A 281 12.09 -11.89 3.27
CA GLY A 281 10.83 -11.21 3.62
C GLY A 281 10.26 -10.41 2.45
N MET A 282 11.11 -9.66 1.73
CA MET A 282 10.71 -8.85 0.58
C MET A 282 10.17 -9.71 -0.57
N LEU A 283 10.80 -10.86 -0.85
CA LEU A 283 10.31 -11.81 -1.87
C LEU A 283 8.97 -12.42 -1.46
N LEU A 284 8.84 -12.89 -0.22
CA LEU A 284 7.57 -13.46 0.27
C LEU A 284 6.44 -12.43 0.21
N TYR A 285 6.70 -11.19 0.63
CA TYR A 285 5.75 -10.09 0.54
C TYR A 285 5.33 -9.81 -0.90
N SER A 286 6.28 -9.73 -1.83
CA SER A 286 6.03 -9.54 -3.27
C SER A 286 5.22 -10.69 -3.87
N LEU A 287 5.50 -11.93 -3.46
CA LEU A 287 4.77 -13.12 -3.92
C LEU A 287 3.31 -13.13 -3.48
N ILE A 288 2.95 -12.48 -2.36
CA ILE A 288 1.55 -12.31 -1.96
C ILE A 288 0.81 -11.45 -2.99
N TYR A 289 1.39 -10.31 -3.37
CA TYR A 289 0.80 -9.43 -4.39
C TYR A 289 0.68 -10.13 -5.75
N LEU A 290 1.77 -10.78 -6.18
CA LEU A 290 1.80 -11.51 -7.45
C LEU A 290 0.75 -12.63 -7.46
N ARG A 291 0.67 -13.43 -6.39
CA ARG A 291 -0.32 -14.52 -6.29
C ARG A 291 -1.74 -13.99 -6.32
N SER A 292 -2.04 -12.97 -5.52
CA SER A 292 -3.37 -12.38 -5.45
C SER A 292 -3.80 -11.77 -6.78
N SER A 293 -2.96 -10.91 -7.38
CA SER A 293 -3.26 -10.27 -8.66
C SER A 293 -3.36 -11.29 -9.80
N TYR A 294 -2.49 -12.30 -9.82
CA TYR A 294 -2.56 -13.39 -10.80
C TYR A 294 -3.88 -14.16 -10.70
N LEU A 295 -4.28 -14.57 -9.49
CA LEU A 295 -5.54 -15.27 -9.28
C LEU A 295 -6.74 -14.39 -9.68
N ALA A 296 -6.72 -13.11 -9.36
CA ALA A 296 -7.78 -12.18 -9.74
C ALA A 296 -7.87 -12.00 -11.25
N VAL A 297 -6.74 -11.85 -11.97
CA VAL A 297 -6.75 -11.62 -13.42
C VAL A 297 -7.03 -12.89 -14.23
N TYR A 298 -6.46 -14.03 -13.81
CA TYR A 298 -6.49 -15.26 -14.63
C TYR A 298 -7.50 -16.31 -14.18
N HIS A 299 -7.90 -16.28 -12.89
CA HIS A 299 -8.74 -17.33 -12.29
C HIS A 299 -10.04 -16.76 -11.68
N SER A 300 -10.52 -15.60 -12.12
CA SER A 300 -11.82 -15.07 -11.73
C SER A 300 -12.83 -15.10 -12.86
N ASN A 301 -14.09 -15.30 -12.49
CA ASN A 301 -15.22 -15.25 -13.42
C ASN A 301 -15.67 -13.81 -13.69
N SER A 302 -15.39 -12.88 -12.76
CA SER A 302 -15.82 -11.50 -12.87
C SER A 302 -14.77 -10.60 -13.52
N TYR A 303 -15.20 -9.82 -14.52
CA TYR A 303 -14.38 -8.75 -15.11
C TYR A 303 -13.93 -7.71 -14.08
N PHE A 304 -14.79 -7.40 -13.12
CA PHE A 304 -14.50 -6.43 -12.05
C PHE A 304 -13.36 -6.92 -11.15
N LEU A 305 -13.32 -8.21 -10.85
CA LEU A 305 -12.23 -8.75 -10.06
C LEU A 305 -10.92 -8.79 -10.85
N LYS A 306 -10.96 -8.94 -12.17
CA LYS A 306 -9.77 -8.80 -13.04
C LYS A 306 -9.21 -7.38 -12.97
N LEU A 307 -10.07 -6.36 -12.92
CA LEU A 307 -9.64 -4.97 -12.69
C LEU A 307 -9.00 -4.78 -11.31
N ILE A 308 -9.54 -5.39 -10.25
CA ILE A 308 -8.90 -5.41 -8.93
C ILE A 308 -7.53 -6.08 -9.00
N GLY A 309 -7.35 -7.11 -9.80
CA GLY A 309 -6.04 -7.73 -10.02
C GLY A 309 -5.01 -6.77 -10.60
N VAL A 310 -5.40 -5.93 -11.56
CA VAL A 310 -4.53 -4.86 -12.11
C VAL A 310 -4.27 -3.79 -11.05
N PHE A 311 -5.27 -3.39 -10.26
CA PHE A 311 -5.11 -2.48 -9.14
C PHE A 311 -4.06 -2.98 -8.13
N ILE A 312 -4.10 -4.27 -7.78
CA ILE A 312 -3.12 -4.90 -6.87
C ILE A 312 -1.71 -4.88 -7.48
N ALA A 313 -1.57 -5.22 -8.77
CA ALA A 313 -0.28 -5.22 -9.47
C ALA A 313 0.33 -3.82 -9.51
N PHE A 314 -0.49 -2.80 -9.78
CA PHE A 314 -0.05 -1.41 -9.72
C PHE A 314 0.46 -1.02 -8.32
N HIS A 315 -0.25 -1.40 -7.26
CA HIS A 315 0.15 -1.06 -5.89
C HIS A 315 1.45 -1.77 -5.47
N TRP A 316 1.73 -2.96 -5.99
CA TRP A 316 3.04 -3.58 -5.82
C TRP A 316 4.14 -2.76 -6.50
N ALA A 317 3.96 -2.39 -7.76
CA ALA A 317 4.91 -1.53 -8.47
C ALA A 317 5.11 -0.19 -7.75
N TYR A 318 4.01 0.36 -7.24
CA TYR A 318 4.01 1.62 -6.52
C TYR A 318 4.68 1.55 -5.14
N GLY A 319 4.74 0.38 -4.50
CA GLY A 319 5.46 0.14 -3.25
C GLY A 319 6.98 0.37 -3.33
N TRP A 320 7.55 0.47 -4.53
CA TRP A 320 8.93 0.91 -4.75
C TRP A 320 9.11 2.44 -4.63
N ILE A 321 8.02 3.19 -4.59
CA ILE A 321 8.03 4.67 -4.56
C ILE A 321 7.39 5.21 -3.27
N GLU A 322 6.49 4.44 -2.65
CA GLU A 322 5.66 4.86 -1.53
C GLU A 322 5.57 3.80 -0.45
N ASP A 323 5.40 4.24 0.80
CA ASP A 323 5.20 3.33 1.92
C ASP A 323 3.74 2.87 2.03
N SER A 324 3.53 1.57 1.91
CA SER A 324 2.26 0.89 2.14
C SER A 324 2.35 -0.16 3.26
N THR A 325 3.30 0.00 4.19
CA THR A 325 3.47 -0.92 5.32
C THR A 325 2.76 -0.49 6.58
N LYS A 326 2.29 0.76 6.70
CA LYS A 326 1.66 1.30 7.90
C LYS A 326 0.37 0.57 8.27
N PHE A 327 0.15 0.38 9.57
CA PHE A 327 -1.10 -0.21 10.08
C PHE A 327 -2.19 0.87 10.18
N ASP A 328 -2.77 1.24 9.06
CA ASP A 328 -3.80 2.26 8.90
C ASP A 328 -4.94 1.80 7.97
N ILE A 329 -6.02 2.59 7.93
CA ILE A 329 -7.21 2.27 7.14
C ILE A 329 -6.95 2.28 5.63
N LEU A 330 -5.97 3.09 5.17
CA LEU A 330 -5.56 3.13 3.76
C LEU A 330 -4.97 1.79 3.34
N ASN A 331 -4.01 1.28 4.12
CA ASN A 331 -3.37 0.00 3.83
C ASN A 331 -4.29 -1.19 4.09
N ILE A 332 -5.15 -1.14 5.13
CA ILE A 332 -6.21 -2.15 5.32
C ILE A 332 -7.12 -2.21 4.08
N SER A 333 -7.43 -1.09 3.45
CA SER A 333 -8.21 -1.07 2.20
C SER A 333 -7.48 -1.73 1.05
N LEU A 334 -6.20 -1.47 0.88
CA LEU A 334 -5.36 -2.17 -0.11
C LEU A 334 -5.35 -3.68 0.17
N TRP A 335 -5.15 -4.08 1.41
CA TRP A 335 -5.16 -5.49 1.80
C TRP A 335 -6.55 -6.14 1.65
N SER A 336 -7.64 -5.36 1.70
CA SER A 336 -8.97 -5.86 1.35
C SER A 336 -9.06 -6.25 -0.13
N ALA A 337 -8.48 -5.44 -1.03
CA ALA A 337 -8.40 -5.77 -2.45
C ALA A 337 -7.54 -7.03 -2.69
N ILE A 338 -6.38 -7.15 -1.99
CA ILE A 338 -5.54 -8.36 -2.03
C ILE A 338 -6.33 -9.58 -1.53
N GLY A 339 -7.09 -9.42 -0.45
CA GLY A 339 -7.98 -10.46 0.07
C GLY A 339 -9.07 -10.90 -0.90
N MET A 340 -9.65 -9.96 -1.67
CA MET A 340 -10.60 -10.31 -2.75
C MET A 340 -9.93 -11.21 -3.80
N GLY A 341 -8.70 -10.91 -4.22
CA GLY A 341 -7.96 -11.72 -5.19
C GLY A 341 -7.62 -13.11 -4.69
N LEU A 342 -7.26 -13.26 -3.41
CA LEU A 342 -6.97 -14.56 -2.79
C LEU A 342 -8.23 -15.39 -2.51
N SER A 343 -9.38 -14.76 -2.26
CA SER A 343 -10.62 -15.42 -1.89
C SER A 343 -11.26 -16.16 -3.08
N SER A 344 -11.41 -17.47 -2.96
CA SER A 344 -12.13 -18.27 -3.95
C SER A 344 -13.61 -17.87 -4.08
N GLN A 345 -14.22 -17.38 -2.99
CA GLN A 345 -15.60 -16.93 -3.00
C GLN A 345 -15.78 -15.69 -3.89
N PHE A 346 -14.86 -14.73 -3.83
CA PHE A 346 -14.91 -13.59 -4.75
C PHE A 346 -14.61 -14.00 -6.19
N ARG A 347 -13.63 -14.87 -6.41
CA ARG A 347 -13.26 -15.32 -7.76
C ARG A 347 -14.35 -16.14 -8.46
N SER A 348 -15.20 -16.82 -7.72
CA SER A 348 -16.33 -17.58 -8.28
C SER A 348 -17.55 -16.70 -8.61
N MET A 349 -17.59 -15.45 -8.17
CA MET A 349 -18.68 -14.54 -8.48
C MET A 349 -18.74 -14.23 -9.98
N SER A 350 -19.95 -14.24 -10.53
CA SER A 350 -20.21 -13.62 -11.83
C SER A 350 -20.14 -12.10 -11.74
N ASP A 351 -20.16 -11.42 -12.87
CA ASP A 351 -20.23 -9.97 -12.90
C ASP A 351 -21.48 -9.43 -12.20
N GLN A 352 -22.61 -10.13 -12.36
CA GLN A 352 -23.86 -9.74 -11.71
C GLN A 352 -23.76 -9.88 -10.19
N ASP A 353 -23.26 -11.02 -9.71
CA ASP A 353 -23.06 -11.28 -8.26
C ASP A 353 -22.16 -10.23 -7.63
N PHE A 354 -21.08 -9.86 -8.34
CA PHE A 354 -20.15 -8.82 -7.86
C PHE A 354 -20.83 -7.45 -7.77
N VAL A 355 -21.61 -7.07 -8.79
CA VAL A 355 -22.34 -5.79 -8.79
C VAL A 355 -23.41 -5.77 -7.70
N GLU A 356 -24.14 -6.87 -7.49
CA GLU A 356 -25.13 -6.98 -6.43
C GLU A 356 -24.46 -6.87 -5.03
N TRP A 357 -23.36 -7.60 -4.81
CA TRP A 357 -22.55 -7.49 -3.61
C TRP A 357 -22.07 -6.05 -3.37
N PHE A 358 -21.53 -5.42 -4.40
CA PHE A 358 -21.02 -4.06 -4.33
C PHE A 358 -22.12 -3.04 -4.00
N ARG A 359 -23.29 -3.14 -4.68
CA ARG A 359 -24.45 -2.29 -4.39
C ARG A 359 -24.98 -2.48 -2.96
N ALA A 360 -24.89 -3.70 -2.45
CA ALA A 360 -25.31 -4.01 -1.09
C ALA A 360 -24.51 -3.25 -0.03
N ILE A 361 -23.31 -2.75 -0.34
CA ILE A 361 -22.53 -1.89 0.57
C ILE A 361 -23.33 -0.62 0.92
N PHE A 362 -24.10 -0.09 0.00
CA PHE A 362 -24.81 1.20 0.09
C PHE A 362 -26.30 1.08 0.45
N THR A 363 -26.80 -0.13 0.58
CA THR A 363 -28.19 -0.38 1.01
C THR A 363 -28.24 -0.61 2.51
N LYS A 364 -29.42 -0.29 3.13
CA LYS A 364 -29.64 -0.44 4.59
C LYS A 364 -29.54 -1.88 5.07
#